data_141b8cc357fbc3fc82be376f337fc0d3
#
_entry.id   141b8cc357fbc3fc82be376f337fc0d3
#
_cell.length_a   1.000
_cell.length_b   1.000
_cell.length_c   1.000
_cell.angle_alpha   90.00
_cell.angle_beta   90.00
_cell.angle_gamma   90.00
#
_symmetry.space_group_name_H-M   'P 1'
#
loop_
_entity.id
_entity.type
_entity.pdbx_description
1 polymer ?
#
loop_
_entity_poly.entity_id
_entity_poly.type
_entity_poly.pdbx_seq_one_letter_code
_entity_poly.pdbx_strand_id
1 'polypeptide(L)'
;NIQEDEISGNRVGLLSYFKQPSLIFCKQLPSVLNTIEKGLKKVPKNVNSSEIYENVVDIENQLQAHCIIELEGQKYFKSKGSFNFETKQQAHFNKNFHLFAEELNANSKIGIMNIIGSSQVKQIDRISSILEDLGKSVNFEPLYEGFSSGFYDARNKVAMYTDHQLFGRH
;
A
#
# COMPACT_ATOMS: atom_id res chain seq x y z
N ASN A 1 -4.59 -20.90 26.17
CA ASN A 1 -3.50 -21.23 27.10
C ASN A 1 -2.25 -21.45 26.25
N ILE A 2 -1.48 -20.38 26.05
CA ILE A 2 -0.11 -20.48 25.56
C ILE A 2 0.70 -20.77 26.82
N GLN A 3 1.35 -21.93 26.86
CA GLN A 3 2.22 -22.33 27.95
C GLN A 3 3.35 -21.33 28.12
N GLU A 4 3.50 -20.78 29.32
CA GLU A 4 4.50 -19.76 29.70
C GLU A 4 5.95 -20.28 29.74
N ASP A 5 6.21 -21.54 29.39
CA ASP A 5 7.45 -22.24 29.75
C ASP A 5 8.55 -22.28 28.67
N GLU A 6 8.40 -21.60 27.51
CA GLU A 6 9.42 -21.67 26.45
C GLU A 6 9.98 -20.32 25.97
N ILE A 7 10.06 -19.30 26.84
CA ILE A 7 10.58 -17.99 26.43
C ILE A 7 11.86 -17.64 27.19
N SER A 8 12.85 -18.51 27.12
CA SER A 8 14.22 -18.28 27.64
C SER A 8 15.24 -18.01 26.52
N GLY A 9 14.84 -17.38 25.42
CA GLY A 9 15.75 -16.91 24.38
C GLY A 9 16.06 -15.42 24.53
N ASN A 10 17.28 -14.98 24.18
CA ASN A 10 17.59 -13.56 24.03
C ASN A 10 16.64 -12.94 23.01
N ARG A 11 15.68 -12.16 23.48
CA ARG A 11 14.78 -11.39 22.61
C ARG A 11 15.52 -10.16 22.12
N VAL A 12 15.43 -9.93 20.84
CA VAL A 12 15.97 -8.74 20.19
C VAL A 12 14.83 -8.01 19.47
N GLY A 13 14.89 -6.71 19.42
CA GLY A 13 13.90 -5.91 18.73
C GLY A 13 13.88 -6.18 17.22
N LEU A 14 12.71 -6.04 16.61
CA LEU A 14 12.52 -6.27 15.18
C LEU A 14 13.52 -5.47 14.33
N LEU A 15 13.76 -4.21 14.69
CA LEU A 15 14.62 -3.32 13.91
C LEU A 15 16.09 -3.69 13.98
N SER A 16 16.53 -4.43 15.01
CA SER A 16 17.90 -4.91 15.13
C SER A 16 18.30 -5.95 14.09
N TYR A 17 17.33 -6.59 13.44
CA TYR A 17 17.58 -7.53 12.33
C TYR A 17 17.96 -6.83 11.02
N PHE A 18 17.66 -5.54 10.88
CA PHE A 18 17.97 -4.82 9.65
C PHE A 18 19.41 -4.33 9.66
N LYS A 19 20.15 -4.65 8.59
CA LYS A 19 21.49 -4.08 8.36
C LYS A 19 21.35 -2.59 8.08
N GLN A 20 22.13 -1.77 8.74
CA GLN A 20 22.14 -0.33 8.53
C GLN A 20 23.09 0.09 7.40
N PRO A 21 22.72 1.16 6.65
CA PRO A 21 21.43 1.84 6.60
C PRO A 21 20.40 1.05 5.80
N SER A 22 19.16 0.98 6.27
CA SER A 22 18.03 0.38 5.56
C SER A 22 17.01 1.44 5.19
N LEU A 23 16.22 1.21 4.13
CA LEU A 23 15.08 2.06 3.77
C LEU A 23 13.80 1.47 4.39
N ILE A 24 13.15 2.24 5.25
CA ILE A 24 11.95 1.82 5.97
C ILE A 24 10.77 2.70 5.56
N PHE A 25 9.69 2.08 5.09
CA PHE A 25 8.43 2.74 4.80
C PHE A 25 7.50 2.62 6.00
N CYS A 26 7.11 3.75 6.58
CA CYS A 26 6.22 3.82 7.73
C CYS A 26 4.89 4.46 7.34
N LYS A 27 3.81 3.69 7.39
CA LYS A 27 2.46 4.21 7.18
C LYS A 27 1.87 4.68 8.50
N GLN A 28 1.42 5.95 8.57
CA GLN A 28 0.79 6.55 9.74
C GLN A 28 1.59 6.33 11.05
N LEU A 29 2.88 6.59 11.02
CA LEU A 29 3.82 6.29 12.12
C LEU A 29 3.33 6.76 13.51
N PRO A 30 2.76 7.97 13.69
CA PRO A 30 2.24 8.40 15.00
C PRO A 30 1.17 7.46 15.55
N SER A 31 0.29 6.94 14.69
CA SER A 31 -0.76 6.00 15.08
C SER A 31 -0.20 4.64 15.50
N VAL A 32 0.83 4.18 14.79
CA VAL A 32 1.53 2.92 15.12
C VAL A 32 2.18 3.02 16.49
N LEU A 33 2.97 4.08 16.74
CA LEU A 33 3.65 4.29 18.02
C LEU A 33 2.66 4.44 19.19
N ASN A 34 1.58 5.19 19.01
CA ASN A 34 0.52 5.31 20.00
C ASN A 34 -0.16 3.96 20.30
N THR A 35 -0.33 3.11 19.28
CA THR A 35 -0.90 1.76 19.46
C THR A 35 0.04 0.88 20.29
N ILE A 36 1.35 0.94 20.02
CA ILE A 36 2.37 0.23 20.80
C ILE A 36 2.36 0.72 22.26
N GLU A 37 2.37 2.03 22.49
CA GLU A 37 2.33 2.62 23.82
C GLU A 37 1.10 2.18 24.63
N LYS A 38 -0.08 2.19 23.99
CA LYS A 38 -1.32 1.70 24.60
C LYS A 38 -1.28 0.21 24.89
N GLY A 39 -0.62 -0.57 24.06
CA GLY A 39 -0.40 -2.00 24.28
C GLY A 39 0.47 -2.25 25.51
N LEU A 40 1.59 -1.53 25.62
CA LEU A 40 2.51 -1.63 26.76
C LEU A 40 1.82 -1.29 28.09
N LYS A 41 0.92 -0.31 28.12
CA LYS A 41 0.13 0.06 29.33
C LYS A 41 -0.83 -1.03 29.78
N LYS A 42 -1.16 -2.00 28.93
CA LYS A 42 -2.05 -3.14 29.25
C LYS A 42 -1.29 -4.37 29.77
N VAL A 43 0.05 -4.35 29.72
CA VAL A 43 0.86 -5.45 30.23
C VAL A 43 0.67 -5.56 31.75
N PRO A 44 0.41 -6.75 32.29
CA PRO A 44 0.23 -6.94 33.73
C PRO A 44 1.45 -6.49 34.52
N LYS A 45 1.24 -5.86 35.69
CA LYS A 45 2.32 -5.29 36.52
C LYS A 45 3.29 -6.33 37.09
N ASN A 46 2.90 -7.60 37.11
CA ASN A 46 3.76 -8.72 37.53
C ASN A 46 4.71 -9.19 36.42
N VAL A 47 4.59 -8.65 35.25
CA VAL A 47 5.48 -8.94 34.11
C VAL A 47 6.48 -7.80 33.99
N ASN A 48 7.78 -8.11 33.97
CA ASN A 48 8.80 -7.11 33.66
C ASN A 48 8.76 -6.75 32.17
N SER A 49 7.91 -5.77 31.83
CA SER A 49 7.66 -5.37 30.45
C SER A 49 8.92 -4.91 29.71
N SER A 50 9.90 -4.33 30.42
CA SER A 50 11.15 -3.85 29.84
C SER A 50 12.10 -4.97 29.36
N GLU A 51 11.95 -6.18 29.88
CA GLU A 51 12.71 -7.36 29.45
C GLU A 51 12.07 -8.06 28.24
N ILE A 52 10.77 -7.82 28.03
CA ILE A 52 9.97 -8.56 27.03
C ILE A 52 9.65 -7.71 25.82
N TYR A 53 9.43 -6.41 26.02
CA TYR A 53 8.96 -5.49 24.99
C TYR A 53 9.84 -4.26 24.91
N GLU A 54 10.09 -3.80 23.70
CA GLU A 54 10.72 -2.50 23.47
C GLU A 54 9.73 -1.37 23.78
N ASN A 55 10.22 -0.31 24.41
CA ASN A 55 9.43 0.89 24.59
C ASN A 55 9.45 1.77 23.33
N VAL A 56 8.53 2.74 23.26
CA VAL A 56 8.39 3.61 22.08
C VAL A 56 9.65 4.42 21.80
N VAL A 57 10.35 4.89 22.86
CA VAL A 57 11.57 5.70 22.73
C VAL A 57 12.71 4.89 22.10
N ASP A 58 12.86 3.64 22.48
CA ASP A 58 13.87 2.76 21.89
C ASP A 58 13.58 2.47 20.42
N ILE A 59 12.30 2.24 20.07
CA ILE A 59 11.87 2.07 18.68
C ILE A 59 12.13 3.35 17.86
N GLU A 60 11.84 4.54 18.40
CA GLU A 60 12.12 5.81 17.74
C GLU A 60 13.61 6.01 17.48
N ASN A 61 14.45 5.72 18.48
CA ASN A 61 15.90 5.82 18.36
C ASN A 61 16.44 4.85 17.30
N GLN A 62 15.94 3.62 17.27
CA GLN A 62 16.31 2.65 16.25
C GLN A 62 15.87 3.09 14.86
N LEU A 63 14.65 3.59 14.71
CA LEU A 63 14.14 4.10 13.44
C LEU A 63 15.03 5.24 12.90
N GLN A 64 15.48 6.16 13.76
CA GLN A 64 16.33 7.29 13.34
C GLN A 64 17.70 6.86 12.78
N ALA A 65 18.14 5.63 13.07
CA ALA A 65 19.36 5.07 12.49
C ALA A 65 19.17 4.62 11.03
N HIS A 66 17.95 4.66 10.50
CA HIS A 66 17.60 4.23 9.15
C HIS A 66 17.12 5.40 8.27
N CYS A 67 17.01 5.16 6.96
CA CYS A 67 16.34 6.09 6.05
C CYS A 67 14.84 5.83 6.10
N ILE A 68 14.05 6.81 6.57
CA ILE A 68 12.62 6.64 6.78
C ILE A 68 11.83 7.41 5.71
N ILE A 69 10.85 6.75 5.13
CA ILE A 69 9.81 7.35 4.31
C ILE A 69 8.47 7.19 5.04
N GLU A 70 7.95 8.31 5.56
CA GLU A 70 6.63 8.33 6.17
C GLU A 70 5.56 8.47 5.08
N LEU A 71 4.61 7.54 5.09
CA LEU A 71 3.47 7.50 4.17
C LEU A 71 2.20 7.84 4.93
N GLU A 72 1.41 8.72 4.35
CA GLU A 72 0.11 9.16 4.86
C GLU A 72 0.12 9.76 6.28
N GLY A 73 -0.84 10.60 6.57
CA GLY A 73 -1.06 11.16 7.90
C GLY A 73 -0.10 12.29 8.28
N GLN A 74 0.01 12.50 9.58
CA GLN A 74 0.86 13.54 10.16
C GLN A 74 2.32 13.09 10.20
N LYS A 75 3.22 13.99 9.82
CA LYS A 75 4.68 13.76 9.91
C LYS A 75 5.09 13.61 11.37
N TYR A 76 5.90 12.61 11.65
CA TYR A 76 6.46 12.35 12.97
C TYR A 76 7.88 12.88 13.08
N PHE A 77 8.76 12.49 12.16
CA PHE A 77 10.13 12.96 12.14
C PHE A 77 10.31 14.23 11.28
N LYS A 78 11.37 14.98 11.57
CA LYS A 78 11.78 16.10 10.71
C LYS A 78 12.23 15.55 9.35
N SER A 79 11.48 15.84 8.30
CA SER A 79 11.78 15.36 6.95
C SER A 79 12.73 16.31 6.19
N LYS A 80 13.58 15.75 5.31
CA LYS A 80 14.42 16.49 4.36
C LYS A 80 13.63 16.98 3.14
N GLY A 81 12.48 16.37 2.86
CA GLY A 81 11.59 16.70 1.76
C GLY A 81 10.23 16.04 1.92
N SER A 82 9.27 16.45 1.11
CA SER A 82 7.96 15.82 1.04
C SER A 82 7.46 15.79 -0.39
N PHE A 83 6.80 14.70 -0.76
CA PHE A 83 6.12 14.52 -2.05
C PHE A 83 4.63 14.41 -1.78
N ASN A 84 3.83 15.12 -2.56
CA ASN A 84 2.38 15.00 -2.53
C ASN A 84 1.92 14.37 -3.85
N PHE A 85 1.28 13.19 -3.75
CA PHE A 85 0.65 12.53 -4.88
C PHE A 85 -0.83 12.92 -4.87
N GLU A 86 -1.29 13.64 -5.89
CA GLU A 86 -2.69 14.04 -6.05
C GLU A 86 -3.51 12.93 -6.70
N THR A 87 -3.29 11.69 -6.25
CA THR A 87 -3.99 10.53 -6.76
C THR A 87 -5.39 10.41 -6.16
N LYS A 88 -6.33 9.94 -6.98
CA LYS A 88 -7.68 9.56 -6.56
C LYS A 88 -7.84 8.05 -6.72
N GLN A 89 -8.63 7.45 -5.84
CA GLN A 89 -8.98 6.05 -5.97
C GLN A 89 -9.83 5.84 -7.24
N GLN A 90 -9.55 4.76 -7.98
CA GLN A 90 -10.36 4.38 -9.14
C GLN A 90 -11.71 3.81 -8.72
N ALA A 91 -12.72 4.05 -9.55
CA ALA A 91 -14.04 3.47 -9.38
C ALA A 91 -14.03 1.96 -9.61
N HIS A 92 -14.97 1.27 -9.00
CA HIS A 92 -15.24 -0.14 -9.28
C HIS A 92 -16.28 -0.23 -10.38
N PHE A 93 -15.96 -0.93 -11.47
CA PHE A 93 -16.86 -1.07 -12.63
C PHE A 93 -17.81 -2.26 -12.49
N ASN A 94 -17.51 -3.23 -11.65
CA ASN A 94 -18.38 -4.38 -11.36
C ASN A 94 -18.92 -5.06 -12.64
N LYS A 95 -18.05 -5.33 -13.61
CA LYS A 95 -18.35 -5.91 -14.93
C LYS A 95 -19.14 -4.99 -15.87
N ASN A 96 -19.31 -3.71 -15.56
CA ASN A 96 -19.90 -2.75 -16.50
C ASN A 96 -18.84 -2.30 -17.53
N PHE A 97 -18.56 -3.13 -18.51
CA PHE A 97 -17.53 -2.86 -19.52
C PHE A 97 -17.92 -1.75 -20.49
N HIS A 98 -19.21 -1.44 -20.65
CA HIS A 98 -19.64 -0.27 -21.43
C HIS A 98 -19.17 1.03 -20.77
N LEU A 99 -19.44 1.19 -19.48
CA LEU A 99 -19.01 2.35 -18.69
C LEU A 99 -17.49 2.43 -18.66
N PHE A 100 -16.82 1.29 -18.51
CA PHE A 100 -15.37 1.22 -18.50
C PHE A 100 -14.77 1.70 -19.84
N ALA A 101 -15.30 1.22 -20.98
CA ALA A 101 -14.84 1.67 -22.29
C ALA A 101 -15.07 3.17 -22.54
N GLU A 102 -16.18 3.71 -22.02
CA GLU A 102 -16.45 5.16 -22.09
C GLU A 102 -15.42 5.97 -21.30
N GLU A 103 -15.04 5.49 -20.11
CA GLU A 103 -14.02 6.14 -19.30
C GLU A 103 -12.64 6.07 -19.95
N LEU A 104 -12.22 4.91 -20.48
CA LEU A 104 -10.96 4.78 -21.22
C LEU A 104 -10.89 5.78 -22.41
N ASN A 105 -11.99 5.90 -23.14
CA ASN A 105 -12.07 6.83 -24.26
C ASN A 105 -12.06 8.30 -23.81
N ALA A 106 -12.75 8.63 -22.71
CA ALA A 106 -12.74 9.97 -22.14
C ALA A 106 -11.33 10.38 -21.70
N ASN A 107 -10.62 9.48 -21.02
CA ASN A 107 -9.24 9.66 -20.60
C ASN A 107 -8.31 9.89 -21.80
N SER A 108 -8.42 9.05 -22.83
CA SER A 108 -7.59 9.15 -24.04
C SER A 108 -7.78 10.49 -24.75
N LYS A 109 -9.02 11.02 -24.81
CA LYS A 109 -9.34 12.32 -25.42
C LYS A 109 -8.65 13.51 -24.74
N ILE A 110 -8.38 13.40 -23.44
CA ILE A 110 -7.69 14.45 -22.66
C ILE A 110 -6.22 14.13 -22.41
N GLY A 111 -5.68 13.11 -23.12
CA GLY A 111 -4.28 12.74 -23.09
C GLY A 111 -3.84 12.01 -21.82
N ILE A 112 -4.78 11.33 -21.14
CA ILE A 112 -4.47 10.45 -20.02
C ILE A 112 -4.20 9.05 -20.55
N MET A 113 -3.07 8.47 -20.15
CA MET A 113 -2.67 7.11 -20.43
C MET A 113 -3.46 6.15 -19.55
N ASN A 114 -4.17 5.22 -20.15
CA ASN A 114 -4.85 4.15 -19.43
C ASN A 114 -3.93 2.94 -19.29
N ILE A 115 -3.79 2.42 -18.09
CA ILE A 115 -3.01 1.21 -17.80
C ILE A 115 -3.94 0.19 -17.15
N ILE A 116 -3.90 -1.05 -17.61
CA ILE A 116 -4.64 -2.15 -16.99
C ILE A 116 -3.64 -3.17 -16.43
N GLY A 117 -3.61 -3.31 -15.09
CA GLY A 117 -2.72 -4.20 -14.38
C GLY A 117 -3.39 -5.53 -14.00
N SER A 118 -2.71 -6.65 -14.29
CA SER A 118 -3.05 -7.98 -13.80
C SER A 118 -1.82 -8.86 -13.78
N SER A 119 -1.64 -9.67 -12.73
CA SER A 119 -0.59 -10.70 -12.70
C SER A 119 -0.86 -11.86 -13.67
N GLN A 120 -2.05 -11.92 -14.26
CA GLN A 120 -2.48 -12.99 -15.16
C GLN A 120 -2.68 -12.45 -16.59
N VAL A 121 -1.81 -12.84 -17.52
CA VAL A 121 -1.90 -12.48 -18.95
C VAL A 121 -3.30 -12.77 -19.51
N LYS A 122 -3.86 -13.93 -19.21
CA LYS A 122 -5.21 -14.33 -19.65
C LYS A 122 -6.34 -13.37 -19.23
N GLN A 123 -6.18 -12.64 -18.13
CA GLN A 123 -7.17 -11.63 -17.72
C GLN A 123 -7.07 -10.38 -18.60
N ILE A 124 -5.87 -9.97 -18.95
CA ILE A 124 -5.68 -8.87 -19.91
C ILE A 124 -6.28 -9.23 -21.27
N ASP A 125 -5.97 -10.42 -21.80
CA ASP A 125 -6.52 -10.90 -23.07
C ASP A 125 -8.06 -10.93 -23.04
N ARG A 126 -8.63 -11.39 -21.93
CA ARG A 126 -10.08 -11.41 -21.75
C ARG A 126 -10.70 -10.02 -21.73
N ILE A 127 -10.05 -9.04 -21.08
CA ILE A 127 -10.50 -7.64 -21.06
C ILE A 127 -10.47 -7.09 -22.49
N SER A 128 -9.38 -7.31 -23.22
CA SER A 128 -9.23 -6.89 -24.61
C SER A 128 -10.36 -7.43 -25.46
N SER A 129 -10.61 -8.76 -25.42
CA SER A 129 -11.70 -9.39 -26.19
C SER A 129 -13.06 -8.81 -25.86
N ILE A 130 -13.36 -8.57 -24.57
CA ILE A 130 -14.66 -7.98 -24.18
C ILE A 130 -14.81 -6.57 -24.74
N LEU A 131 -13.73 -5.76 -24.71
CA LEU A 131 -13.77 -4.38 -25.25
C LEU A 131 -13.90 -4.38 -26.78
N GLU A 132 -13.27 -5.31 -27.49
CA GLU A 132 -13.42 -5.52 -28.94
C GLU A 132 -14.84 -5.94 -29.31
N ASP A 133 -15.42 -6.89 -28.59
CA ASP A 133 -16.80 -7.37 -28.81
C ASP A 133 -17.85 -6.26 -28.63
N LEU A 134 -17.55 -5.25 -27.81
CA LEU A 134 -18.38 -4.06 -27.66
C LEU A 134 -18.28 -3.09 -28.85
N GLY A 135 -17.44 -3.38 -29.84
CA GLY A 135 -17.23 -2.53 -31.03
C GLY A 135 -16.64 -1.15 -30.70
N LYS A 136 -16.02 -1.00 -29.53
CA LYS A 136 -15.40 0.25 -29.10
C LYS A 136 -13.88 0.14 -29.25
N SER A 137 -13.31 0.95 -30.12
CA SER A 137 -11.86 1.13 -30.16
C SER A 137 -11.43 1.88 -28.90
N VAL A 138 -10.68 1.22 -28.03
CA VAL A 138 -10.14 1.79 -26.79
C VAL A 138 -8.64 1.58 -26.74
N ASN A 139 -7.92 2.56 -26.19
CA ASN A 139 -6.47 2.47 -25.99
C ASN A 139 -6.15 2.28 -24.53
N PHE A 140 -5.37 1.24 -24.22
CA PHE A 140 -4.75 1.04 -22.92
C PHE A 140 -3.42 0.30 -23.06
N GLU A 141 -2.56 0.47 -22.06
CA GLU A 141 -1.28 -0.26 -21.94
C GLU A 141 -1.46 -1.41 -20.94
N PRO A 142 -1.14 -2.65 -21.32
CA PRO A 142 -1.17 -3.77 -20.39
C PRO A 142 0.05 -3.72 -19.45
N LEU A 143 -0.19 -3.99 -18.15
CA LEU A 143 0.87 -4.15 -17.17
C LEU A 143 0.71 -5.52 -16.50
N TYR A 144 1.68 -6.42 -16.73
CA TYR A 144 1.62 -7.81 -16.27
C TYR A 144 2.12 -7.95 -14.84
N GLU A 145 1.58 -7.10 -13.95
CA GLU A 145 1.85 -7.13 -12.52
C GLU A 145 0.56 -7.00 -11.73
N GLY A 146 0.52 -7.62 -10.55
CA GLY A 146 -0.63 -7.57 -9.65
C GLY A 146 -0.59 -6.35 -8.73
N PHE A 147 -1.69 -5.61 -8.70
CA PHE A 147 -1.89 -4.48 -7.79
C PHE A 147 -3.19 -4.66 -7.02
N SER A 148 -3.21 -4.22 -5.76
CA SER A 148 -4.40 -4.30 -4.92
C SER A 148 -5.50 -3.34 -5.36
N SER A 149 -5.14 -2.17 -5.91
CA SER A 149 -6.08 -1.18 -6.41
C SER A 149 -5.45 -0.27 -7.45
N GLY A 150 -6.26 0.22 -8.37
CA GLY A 150 -5.89 1.24 -9.33
C GLY A 150 -6.02 2.65 -8.76
N PHE A 151 -5.54 3.62 -9.53
CA PHE A 151 -5.59 5.03 -9.17
C PHE A 151 -5.73 5.91 -10.42
N TYR A 152 -6.17 7.13 -10.21
CA TYR A 152 -6.21 8.18 -11.21
C TYR A 152 -5.29 9.31 -10.78
N ASP A 153 -4.34 9.69 -11.63
CA ASP A 153 -3.39 10.78 -11.43
C ASP A 153 -3.51 11.79 -12.58
N ALA A 154 -4.26 12.84 -12.35
CA ALA A 154 -4.46 13.89 -13.36
C ALA A 154 -3.17 14.66 -13.67
N ARG A 155 -2.29 14.83 -12.69
CA ARG A 155 -1.05 15.58 -12.83
C ARG A 155 -0.06 14.87 -13.73
N ASN A 156 0.10 13.55 -13.51
CA ASN A 156 0.98 12.72 -14.33
C ASN A 156 0.27 12.11 -15.54
N LYS A 157 -1.02 12.42 -15.74
CA LYS A 157 -1.84 11.94 -16.85
C LYS A 157 -1.87 10.41 -16.97
N VAL A 158 -2.08 9.73 -15.85
CA VAL A 158 -2.15 8.28 -15.76
C VAL A 158 -3.43 7.85 -15.06
N ALA A 159 -4.14 6.90 -15.64
CA ALA A 159 -5.24 6.18 -15.03
C ALA A 159 -4.91 4.70 -15.02
N MET A 160 -4.77 4.13 -13.82
CA MET A 160 -4.46 2.72 -13.63
C MET A 160 -5.68 1.98 -13.11
N TYR A 161 -5.97 0.83 -13.70
CA TYR A 161 -7.07 -0.06 -13.36
C TYR A 161 -6.53 -1.45 -13.04
N THR A 162 -7.26 -2.21 -12.23
CA THR A 162 -6.91 -3.60 -11.93
C THR A 162 -8.06 -4.53 -12.36
N ASP A 163 -7.73 -5.76 -12.71
CA ASP A 163 -8.71 -6.79 -13.05
C ASP A 163 -9.72 -7.03 -11.90
N HIS A 164 -9.28 -6.91 -10.63
CA HIS A 164 -10.16 -6.99 -9.47
C HIS A 164 -11.28 -5.94 -9.49
N GLN A 165 -10.94 -4.68 -9.79
CA GLN A 165 -11.92 -3.58 -9.88
C GLN A 165 -12.87 -3.74 -11.06
N LEU A 166 -12.38 -4.31 -12.16
CA LEU A 166 -13.18 -4.53 -13.36
C LEU A 166 -14.16 -5.70 -13.19
N PHE A 167 -13.71 -6.81 -12.59
CA PHE A 167 -14.53 -8.01 -12.42
C PHE A 167 -15.29 -8.09 -11.09
N GLY A 168 -15.08 -7.15 -10.17
CA GLY A 168 -15.74 -7.14 -8.85
C GLY A 168 -15.29 -8.32 -7.98
N ARG A 169 -14.00 -8.67 -8.00
CA ARG A 169 -13.41 -9.66 -7.11
C ARG A 169 -12.86 -8.96 -5.88
N HIS A 170 -13.19 -9.49 -4.72
CA HIS A 170 -12.65 -9.06 -3.43
C HIS A 170 -11.62 -10.04 -2.93
#